data_3f9a048c93cc7168f311dd07ec98e40a
#
_entry.id   3f9a048c93cc7168f311dd07ec98e40a
#
_cell.length_a   1.000
_cell.length_b   1.000
_cell.length_c   1.000
_cell.angle_alpha   90.00
_cell.angle_beta   90.00
_cell.angle_gamma   90.00
#
_symmetry.space_group_name_H-M   'P 1'
#
loop_
_entity.id
_entity.type
_entity.pdbx_description
1 polymer ?
#
loop_
_entity_poly.entity_id
_entity_poly.type
_entity_poly.pdbx_seq_one_letter_code
_entity_poly.pdbx_strand_id
1 'polypeptide(L)'
;MGPDELHPRVLKELAAVIAEPFAIIFESSWRTGEVPDDWKKANVVPIFKKGKEEDPGNYRPVSLTSVPGKIMEQVLKESIMKHLHERKVIRNSQHGFTKRRSCLTNLITFYDDITGSVDEGKAVDVLFLDFSKALDMVSHSILVSKLKKYGLDECTIKWVESWLDCRAQRVVINGSMSSWQLVSSGVPQGSVLGPVLFNIFINDLEDGVDCTLSKFADDTKLGGVVGTLEGRDRIQRDLDKLEDWAKRNLMRFNKDKCRVLHLGRKNPMHSYRLGTEWLGSSSVEKDLGVTVDEKLDMS
;
A
#
# COMPACT_ATOMS: atom_id res chain seq x y z
N MET A 1 18.12 -7.47 -13.69
CA MET A 1 19.15 -6.86 -12.81
C MET A 1 18.86 -5.37 -12.71
N GLY A 2 19.29 -4.74 -11.62
CA GLY A 2 19.24 -3.29 -11.48
C GLY A 2 20.13 -2.59 -12.49
N PRO A 3 20.12 -1.24 -12.51
CA PRO A 3 20.96 -0.45 -13.42
C PRO A 3 22.47 -0.59 -13.16
N ASP A 4 22.86 -1.06 -11.99
CA ASP A 4 24.25 -1.33 -11.57
C ASP A 4 24.80 -2.64 -12.15
N GLU A 5 23.96 -3.44 -12.81
CA GLU A 5 24.30 -4.73 -13.41
C GLU A 5 24.95 -5.75 -12.45
N LEU A 6 24.92 -5.48 -11.13
CA LEU A 6 25.45 -6.40 -10.14
C LEU A 6 24.50 -7.58 -9.93
N HIS A 7 25.02 -8.78 -10.14
CA HIS A 7 24.21 -9.98 -9.95
C HIS A 7 24.22 -10.40 -8.46
N PRO A 8 23.07 -10.70 -7.85
CA PRO A 8 22.96 -11.07 -6.42
C PRO A 8 23.88 -12.24 -6.03
N ARG A 9 24.08 -13.21 -6.95
CA ARG A 9 24.95 -14.37 -6.70
C ARG A 9 26.42 -13.97 -6.52
N VAL A 10 26.91 -12.98 -7.28
CA VAL A 10 28.27 -12.46 -7.13
C VAL A 10 28.47 -11.86 -5.74
N LEU A 11 27.51 -11.03 -5.30
CA LEU A 11 27.57 -10.43 -3.96
C LEU A 11 27.49 -11.49 -2.86
N LYS A 12 26.70 -12.55 -3.06
CA LYS A 12 26.61 -13.68 -2.11
C LYS A 12 27.92 -14.44 -1.99
N GLU A 13 28.57 -14.76 -3.11
CA GLU A 13 29.85 -15.47 -3.12
C GLU A 13 30.98 -14.63 -2.52
N LEU A 14 30.95 -13.32 -2.68
CA LEU A 14 31.94 -12.38 -2.15
C LEU A 14 31.60 -11.84 -0.76
N ALA A 15 30.51 -12.30 -0.12
CA ALA A 15 29.96 -11.70 1.08
C ALA A 15 30.98 -11.48 2.20
N ALA A 16 31.85 -12.46 2.46
CA ALA A 16 32.88 -12.37 3.50
C ALA A 16 33.91 -11.26 3.23
N VAL A 17 34.19 -10.95 1.96
CA VAL A 17 35.18 -9.94 1.55
C VAL A 17 34.59 -8.54 1.50
N ILE A 18 33.30 -8.42 1.06
CA ILE A 18 32.67 -7.13 0.84
C ILE A 18 31.88 -6.62 2.04
N ALA A 19 31.67 -7.45 3.08
CA ALA A 19 30.85 -7.07 4.23
C ALA A 19 31.39 -5.81 4.95
N GLU A 20 32.69 -5.75 5.23
CA GLU A 20 33.30 -4.60 5.89
C GLU A 20 33.29 -3.33 5.03
N PRO A 21 33.70 -3.33 3.74
CA PRO A 21 33.51 -2.18 2.86
C PRO A 21 32.05 -1.71 2.77
N PHE A 22 31.09 -2.63 2.69
CA PHE A 22 29.68 -2.24 2.65
C PHE A 22 29.20 -1.64 3.96
N ALA A 23 29.64 -2.17 5.11
CA ALA A 23 29.29 -1.59 6.41
C ALA A 23 29.76 -0.12 6.51
N ILE A 24 31.00 0.18 6.05
CA ILE A 24 31.54 1.54 6.03
C ILE A 24 30.70 2.46 5.12
N ILE A 25 30.36 2.00 3.91
CA ILE A 25 29.55 2.77 2.96
C ILE A 25 28.15 3.02 3.52
N PHE A 26 27.51 2.01 4.09
CA PHE A 26 26.15 2.11 4.64
C PHE A 26 26.12 3.02 5.85
N GLU A 27 27.09 2.91 6.76
CA GLU A 27 27.17 3.80 7.91
C GLU A 27 27.40 5.25 7.49
N SER A 28 28.31 5.50 6.56
CA SER A 28 28.57 6.83 6.00
C SER A 28 27.31 7.39 5.35
N SER A 29 26.67 6.64 4.45
CA SER A 29 25.45 7.04 3.77
C SER A 29 24.32 7.37 4.76
N TRP A 30 24.11 6.57 5.80
CA TRP A 30 23.08 6.80 6.81
C TRP A 30 23.40 8.03 7.67
N ARG A 31 24.65 8.22 8.11
CA ARG A 31 25.04 9.36 8.95
C ARG A 31 24.95 10.70 8.21
N THR A 32 25.36 10.72 6.95
CA THR A 32 25.32 11.95 6.12
C THR A 32 23.93 12.21 5.55
N GLY A 33 23.10 11.18 5.40
CA GLY A 33 21.83 11.22 4.68
C GLY A 33 22.02 11.22 3.15
N GLU A 34 23.23 10.98 2.67
CA GLU A 34 23.56 10.95 1.24
C GLU A 34 23.34 9.56 0.66
N VAL A 35 22.47 9.42 -0.32
CA VAL A 35 22.22 8.17 -1.02
C VAL A 35 22.94 8.18 -2.36
N PRO A 36 23.79 7.18 -2.67
CA PRO A 36 24.44 7.08 -3.98
C PRO A 36 23.46 7.12 -5.14
N ASP A 37 23.80 7.83 -6.21
CA ASP A 37 22.92 8.02 -7.37
C ASP A 37 22.47 6.70 -8.01
N ASP A 38 23.31 5.69 -8.01
CA ASP A 38 22.97 4.38 -8.58
C ASP A 38 21.89 3.65 -7.78
N TRP A 39 21.72 3.98 -6.49
CA TRP A 39 20.65 3.40 -5.66
C TRP A 39 19.30 4.11 -5.89
N LYS A 40 19.33 5.29 -6.52
CA LYS A 40 18.14 6.07 -6.89
C LYS A 40 17.59 5.71 -8.27
N LYS A 41 18.31 4.90 -9.05
CA LYS A 41 17.91 4.46 -10.39
C LYS A 41 17.18 3.13 -10.38
N ALA A 42 16.21 2.95 -11.30
CA ALA A 42 15.50 1.69 -11.48
C ALA A 42 15.27 1.34 -12.95
N ASN A 43 15.47 0.08 -13.30
CA ASN A 43 14.93 -0.50 -14.53
C ASN A 43 13.52 -1.03 -14.24
N VAL A 44 12.51 -0.53 -14.92
CA VAL A 44 11.12 -0.96 -14.77
C VAL A 44 10.80 -2.02 -15.81
N VAL A 45 10.38 -3.20 -15.32
CA VAL A 45 9.88 -4.28 -16.17
C VAL A 45 8.35 -4.32 -16.05
N PRO A 46 7.61 -4.14 -17.16
CA PRO A 46 6.16 -4.23 -17.14
C PRO A 46 5.73 -5.72 -17.09
N ILE A 47 4.93 -6.07 -16.08
CA ILE A 47 4.34 -7.41 -15.95
C ILE A 47 2.87 -7.32 -16.29
N PHE A 48 2.44 -8.04 -17.33
CA PHE A 48 1.05 -8.08 -17.79
C PHE A 48 0.13 -8.65 -16.70
N LYS A 49 -1.01 -7.99 -16.49
CA LYS A 49 -2.04 -8.40 -15.50
C LYS A 49 -3.20 -9.10 -16.18
N LYS A 50 -3.93 -8.38 -17.04
CA LYS A 50 -5.12 -8.81 -17.77
C LYS A 50 -5.55 -7.70 -18.73
N GLY A 51 -6.46 -8.02 -19.64
CA GLY A 51 -7.03 -7.06 -20.60
C GLY A 51 -6.32 -7.09 -21.95
N LYS A 52 -6.22 -5.95 -22.61
CA LYS A 52 -5.52 -5.83 -23.91
C LYS A 52 -4.05 -5.54 -23.67
N GLU A 53 -3.16 -6.24 -24.36
CA GLU A 53 -1.70 -6.10 -24.24
C GLU A 53 -1.19 -4.75 -24.76
N GLU A 54 -1.94 -4.11 -25.65
CA GLU A 54 -1.60 -2.79 -26.20
C GLU A 54 -1.81 -1.65 -25.20
N ASP A 55 -2.59 -1.89 -24.12
CA ASP A 55 -2.86 -0.87 -23.10
C ASP A 55 -1.83 -0.93 -21.97
N PRO A 56 -0.97 0.10 -21.80
CA PRO A 56 0.01 0.16 -20.73
C PRO A 56 -0.60 0.12 -19.31
N GLY A 57 -1.87 0.51 -19.16
CA GLY A 57 -2.61 0.43 -17.89
C GLY A 57 -2.82 -1.00 -17.39
N ASN A 58 -2.72 -1.99 -18.29
CA ASN A 58 -2.87 -3.41 -17.99
C ASN A 58 -1.59 -4.08 -17.49
N TYR A 59 -0.54 -3.31 -17.23
CA TYR A 59 0.73 -3.81 -16.72
C TYR A 59 1.00 -3.33 -15.29
N ARG A 60 1.68 -4.19 -14.52
CA ARG A 60 2.24 -3.79 -13.22
C ARG A 60 3.71 -3.42 -13.43
N PRO A 61 4.13 -2.20 -13.09
CA PRO A 61 5.54 -1.83 -13.15
C PRO A 61 6.31 -2.50 -12.00
N VAL A 62 7.34 -3.27 -12.32
CA VAL A 62 8.24 -3.86 -11.31
C VAL A 62 9.59 -3.17 -11.43
N SER A 63 9.98 -2.45 -10.40
CA SER A 63 11.24 -1.71 -10.34
C SER A 63 12.38 -2.63 -9.91
N LEU A 64 13.34 -2.82 -10.80
CA LEU A 64 14.61 -3.50 -10.52
C LEU A 64 15.63 -2.44 -10.10
N THR A 65 15.82 -2.29 -8.80
CA THR A 65 16.77 -1.37 -8.19
C THR A 65 18.11 -2.03 -7.92
N SER A 66 19.13 -1.24 -7.57
CA SER A 66 20.47 -1.69 -7.17
C SER A 66 20.42 -2.74 -6.05
N VAL A 67 21.24 -3.78 -6.14
CA VAL A 67 21.29 -4.82 -5.09
C VAL A 67 21.97 -4.30 -3.82
N PRO A 68 23.11 -3.58 -3.86
CA PRO A 68 23.65 -2.89 -2.67
C PRO A 68 22.62 -1.96 -2.01
N GLY A 69 21.87 -1.18 -2.82
CA GLY A 69 20.79 -0.35 -2.32
C GLY A 69 19.73 -1.16 -1.55
N LYS A 70 19.30 -2.31 -2.07
CA LYS A 70 18.36 -3.21 -1.38
C LYS A 70 18.88 -3.77 -0.06
N ILE A 71 20.19 -4.03 0.04
CA ILE A 71 20.81 -4.48 1.30
C ILE A 71 20.72 -3.35 2.33
N MET A 72 21.05 -2.12 1.95
CA MET A 72 20.90 -0.96 2.82
C MET A 72 19.44 -0.72 3.22
N GLU A 73 18.50 -0.81 2.26
CA GLU A 73 17.06 -0.75 2.52
C GLU A 73 16.63 -1.81 3.54
N GLN A 74 17.20 -3.03 3.50
CA GLN A 74 16.87 -4.10 4.45
C GLN A 74 17.33 -3.76 5.87
N VAL A 75 18.54 -3.21 6.03
CA VAL A 75 19.05 -2.76 7.32
C VAL A 75 18.16 -1.68 7.92
N LEU A 76 17.81 -0.68 7.13
CA LEU A 76 16.92 0.39 7.57
C LEU A 76 15.50 -0.11 7.87
N LYS A 77 14.97 -1.01 7.04
CA LYS A 77 13.66 -1.63 7.27
C LYS A 77 13.59 -2.33 8.63
N GLU A 78 14.62 -3.05 9.01
CA GLU A 78 14.65 -3.75 10.31
C GLU A 78 14.58 -2.75 11.47
N SER A 79 15.34 -1.66 11.39
CA SER A 79 15.32 -0.59 12.40
C SER A 79 13.96 0.12 12.44
N ILE A 80 13.43 0.51 11.28
CA ILE A 80 12.11 1.15 11.17
C ILE A 80 11.02 0.24 11.72
N MET A 81 10.98 -1.04 11.32
CA MET A 81 9.97 -1.99 11.78
C MET A 81 10.04 -2.25 13.28
N LYS A 82 11.23 -2.28 13.85
CA LYS A 82 11.42 -2.38 15.32
C LYS A 82 10.79 -1.17 16.02
N HIS A 83 11.12 0.04 15.58
CA HIS A 83 10.56 1.29 16.10
C HIS A 83 9.03 1.34 16.00
N LEU A 84 8.46 1.01 14.83
CA LEU A 84 7.01 0.98 14.61
C LEU A 84 6.31 -0.04 15.50
N HIS A 85 6.93 -1.18 15.75
CA HIS A 85 6.39 -2.22 16.63
C HIS A 85 6.44 -1.82 18.09
N GLU A 86 7.56 -1.29 18.59
CA GLU A 86 7.73 -0.85 19.98
C GLU A 86 6.76 0.27 20.34
N ARG A 87 6.48 1.17 19.39
CA ARG A 87 5.54 2.28 19.59
C ARG A 87 4.10 1.95 19.16
N LYS A 88 3.83 0.72 18.71
CA LYS A 88 2.51 0.27 18.23
C LYS A 88 1.91 1.24 17.20
N VAL A 89 2.74 1.72 16.27
CA VAL A 89 2.33 2.73 15.28
C VAL A 89 1.36 2.15 14.27
N ILE A 90 1.69 0.99 13.67
CA ILE A 90 0.85 0.37 12.64
C ILE A 90 -0.40 -0.23 13.29
N ARG A 91 -1.54 0.22 12.81
CA ARG A 91 -2.85 -0.16 13.33
C ARG A 91 -3.20 -1.61 13.04
N ASN A 92 -4.09 -2.16 13.88
CA ASN A 92 -4.51 -3.55 13.77
C ASN A 92 -5.31 -3.85 12.50
N SER A 93 -5.92 -2.87 11.88
CA SER A 93 -6.64 -2.99 10.61
C SER A 93 -5.72 -3.29 9.41
N GLN A 94 -4.42 -2.95 9.46
CA GLN A 94 -3.47 -3.19 8.37
C GLN A 94 -2.86 -4.60 8.44
N HIS A 95 -3.12 -5.40 7.41
CA HIS A 95 -2.57 -6.76 7.28
C HIS A 95 -1.51 -6.88 6.18
N GLY A 96 -1.52 -6.02 5.17
CA GLY A 96 -0.53 -6.01 4.09
C GLY A 96 0.86 -5.66 4.60
N PHE A 97 1.89 -6.38 4.15
CA PHE A 97 3.29 -6.15 4.49
C PHE A 97 3.61 -6.09 6.00
N THR A 98 2.77 -6.71 6.82
CA THR A 98 2.89 -6.71 8.28
C THR A 98 3.30 -8.11 8.77
N LYS A 99 4.29 -8.18 9.69
CA LYS A 99 4.78 -9.45 10.22
C LYS A 99 3.65 -10.23 10.92
N ARG A 100 3.56 -11.55 10.65
CA ARG A 100 2.56 -12.48 11.17
C ARG A 100 1.12 -12.20 10.70
N ARG A 101 0.94 -11.39 9.65
CA ARG A 101 -0.34 -11.13 9.01
C ARG A 101 -0.32 -11.58 7.55
N SER A 102 -1.49 -11.92 7.02
CA SER A 102 -1.67 -12.46 5.66
C SER A 102 -3.04 -12.07 5.11
N CYS A 103 -3.28 -12.36 3.83
CA CYS A 103 -4.62 -12.25 3.24
C CYS A 103 -5.65 -13.02 4.07
N LEU A 104 -5.31 -14.25 4.50
CA LEU A 104 -6.19 -15.09 5.30
C LEU A 104 -6.55 -14.43 6.65
N THR A 105 -5.57 -13.89 7.38
CA THR A 105 -5.86 -13.22 8.65
C THR A 105 -6.69 -11.95 8.47
N ASN A 106 -6.55 -11.24 7.35
CA ASN A 106 -7.38 -10.09 7.01
C ASN A 106 -8.83 -10.52 6.77
N LEU A 107 -9.03 -11.55 5.94
CA LEU A 107 -10.35 -12.09 5.61
C LEU A 107 -11.06 -12.60 6.86
N ILE A 108 -10.40 -13.46 7.65
CA ILE A 108 -10.99 -14.02 8.89
C ILE A 108 -11.41 -12.88 9.83
N THR A 109 -10.51 -11.96 10.16
CA THR A 109 -10.82 -10.89 11.13
C THR A 109 -11.99 -10.03 10.66
N PHE A 110 -12.03 -9.67 9.36
CA PHE A 110 -13.08 -8.81 8.83
C PHE A 110 -14.41 -9.51 8.74
N TYR A 111 -14.43 -10.74 8.17
CA TYR A 111 -15.69 -11.45 7.96
C TYR A 111 -16.26 -12.10 9.24
N ASP A 112 -15.45 -12.34 10.25
CA ASP A 112 -15.93 -12.77 11.57
C ASP A 112 -16.87 -11.72 12.19
N ASP A 113 -16.47 -10.44 12.15
CA ASP A 113 -17.30 -9.31 12.60
C ASP A 113 -18.58 -9.16 11.75
N ILE A 114 -18.45 -9.31 10.42
CA ILE A 114 -19.57 -9.16 9.48
C ILE A 114 -20.59 -10.30 9.61
N THR A 115 -20.12 -11.55 9.62
CA THR A 115 -20.99 -12.74 9.75
C THR A 115 -21.71 -12.75 11.09
N GLY A 116 -21.02 -12.40 12.18
CA GLY A 116 -21.65 -12.26 13.50
C GLY A 116 -22.84 -11.29 13.48
N SER A 117 -22.71 -10.15 12.80
CA SER A 117 -23.80 -9.21 12.64
C SER A 117 -24.96 -9.75 11.78
N VAL A 118 -24.63 -10.48 10.70
CA VAL A 118 -25.65 -11.09 9.81
C VAL A 118 -26.38 -12.22 10.49
N ASP A 119 -25.69 -13.05 11.30
CA ASP A 119 -26.28 -14.15 12.08
C ASP A 119 -27.24 -13.64 13.16
N GLU A 120 -26.99 -12.43 13.70
CA GLU A 120 -27.93 -11.72 14.56
C GLU A 120 -29.15 -11.15 13.80
N GLY A 121 -29.26 -11.39 12.50
CA GLY A 121 -30.35 -10.92 11.64
C GLY A 121 -30.25 -9.46 11.21
N LYS A 122 -29.09 -8.82 11.38
CA LYS A 122 -28.84 -7.45 10.95
C LYS A 122 -28.49 -7.39 9.46
N ALA A 123 -28.91 -6.33 8.78
CA ALA A 123 -28.44 -5.99 7.44
C ALA A 123 -27.09 -5.28 7.55
N VAL A 124 -26.12 -5.67 6.70
CA VAL A 124 -24.76 -5.11 6.69
C VAL A 124 -24.37 -4.74 5.27
N ASP A 125 -23.77 -3.59 5.09
CA ASP A 125 -23.12 -3.21 3.83
C ASP A 125 -21.60 -3.28 3.97
N VAL A 126 -20.97 -3.86 2.95
CA VAL A 126 -19.50 -3.93 2.82
C VAL A 126 -19.10 -3.14 1.58
N LEU A 127 -18.24 -2.16 1.77
CA LEU A 127 -17.72 -1.32 0.72
C LEU A 127 -16.26 -1.69 0.43
N PHE A 128 -15.99 -2.05 -0.82
CA PHE A 128 -14.65 -2.32 -1.32
C PHE A 128 -14.12 -1.04 -1.97
N LEU A 129 -13.00 -0.56 -1.48
CA LEU A 129 -12.40 0.71 -1.89
C LEU A 129 -11.01 0.46 -2.47
N ASP A 130 -10.76 0.90 -3.70
CA ASP A 130 -9.49 0.78 -4.43
C ASP A 130 -8.89 2.16 -4.67
N PHE A 131 -7.59 2.31 -4.44
CA PHE A 131 -6.89 3.55 -4.80
C PHE A 131 -6.31 3.48 -6.21
N SER A 132 -6.38 4.60 -6.92
CA SER A 132 -5.74 4.72 -8.24
C SER A 132 -4.23 4.77 -8.08
N LYS A 133 -3.50 3.76 -8.58
CA LYS A 133 -2.02 3.71 -8.57
C LYS A 133 -1.41 4.07 -7.20
N ALA A 134 -1.92 3.45 -6.14
CA ALA A 134 -1.66 3.83 -4.75
C ALA A 134 -0.17 4.06 -4.43
N LEU A 135 0.70 3.09 -4.76
CA LEU A 135 2.13 3.21 -4.47
C LEU A 135 2.82 4.31 -5.29
N ASP A 136 2.31 4.61 -6.50
CA ASP A 136 2.90 5.60 -7.40
C ASP A 136 2.49 7.04 -7.03
N MET A 137 1.39 7.19 -6.25
CA MET A 137 0.82 8.48 -5.87
C MET A 137 1.30 9.01 -4.52
N VAL A 138 2.11 8.28 -3.78
CA VAL A 138 2.61 8.70 -2.46
C VAL A 138 3.38 10.01 -2.57
N SER A 139 2.87 11.07 -1.93
CA SER A 139 3.58 12.36 -1.84
C SER A 139 4.78 12.24 -0.91
N HIS A 140 5.99 12.53 -1.43
CA HIS A 140 7.23 12.44 -0.66
C HIS A 140 7.23 13.39 0.53
N SER A 141 6.77 14.65 0.36
CA SER A 141 6.72 15.63 1.44
C SER A 141 5.76 15.24 2.57
N ILE A 142 4.58 14.70 2.22
CA ILE A 142 3.61 14.19 3.21
C ILE A 142 4.17 12.96 3.91
N LEU A 143 4.79 12.04 3.18
CA LEU A 143 5.43 10.85 3.77
C LEU A 143 6.51 11.25 4.78
N VAL A 144 7.42 12.16 4.42
CA VAL A 144 8.48 12.66 5.32
C VAL A 144 7.87 13.30 6.57
N SER A 145 6.80 14.10 6.42
CA SER A 145 6.06 14.67 7.56
C SER A 145 5.50 13.58 8.49
N LYS A 146 4.94 12.50 7.93
CA LYS A 146 4.44 11.36 8.71
C LYS A 146 5.56 10.58 9.41
N LEU A 147 6.72 10.40 8.78
CA LEU A 147 7.90 9.78 9.41
C LEU A 147 8.33 10.58 10.66
N LYS A 148 8.37 11.90 10.55
CA LYS A 148 8.64 12.81 11.68
C LYS A 148 7.57 12.68 12.77
N LYS A 149 6.29 12.69 12.39
CA LYS A 149 5.16 12.55 13.32
C LYS A 149 5.22 11.24 14.11
N TYR A 150 5.66 10.15 13.48
CA TYR A 150 5.80 8.84 14.15
C TYR A 150 7.13 8.69 14.90
N GLY A 151 7.96 9.73 14.93
CA GLY A 151 9.15 9.83 15.77
C GLY A 151 10.31 8.95 15.35
N LEU A 152 10.49 8.73 14.03
CA LEU A 152 11.71 8.13 13.51
C LEU A 152 12.90 9.06 13.76
N ASP A 153 14.10 8.49 13.83
CA ASP A 153 15.32 9.27 14.02
C ASP A 153 15.66 10.14 12.79
N GLU A 154 16.36 11.24 13.03
CA GLU A 154 16.64 12.24 12.00
C GLU A 154 17.52 11.70 10.86
N CYS A 155 18.50 10.82 11.16
CA CYS A 155 19.36 10.24 10.15
C CYS A 155 18.57 9.34 9.20
N THR A 156 17.70 8.49 9.75
CA THR A 156 16.81 7.63 8.95
C THR A 156 15.85 8.48 8.10
N ILE A 157 15.28 9.56 8.65
CA ILE A 157 14.38 10.45 7.89
C ILE A 157 15.13 11.12 6.74
N LYS A 158 16.30 11.70 6.98
CA LYS A 158 17.15 12.34 5.96
C LYS A 158 17.54 11.35 4.87
N TRP A 159 17.89 10.13 5.26
CA TRP A 159 18.23 9.09 4.30
C TRP A 159 17.05 8.73 3.40
N VAL A 160 15.87 8.52 3.98
CA VAL A 160 14.64 8.20 3.21
C VAL A 160 14.26 9.37 2.28
N GLU A 161 14.38 10.61 2.75
CA GLU A 161 14.14 11.81 1.95
C GLU A 161 15.07 11.87 0.74
N SER A 162 16.39 11.72 0.97
CA SER A 162 17.40 11.64 -0.09
C SER A 162 17.18 10.45 -1.03
N TRP A 163 16.76 9.30 -0.49
CA TRP A 163 16.47 8.10 -1.30
C TRP A 163 15.27 8.28 -2.22
N LEU A 164 14.28 9.09 -1.82
CA LEU A 164 13.11 9.42 -2.64
C LEU A 164 13.39 10.56 -3.61
N ASP A 165 14.32 11.45 -3.28
CA ASP A 165 14.62 12.63 -4.10
C ASP A 165 15.47 12.27 -5.32
N CYS A 166 15.21 12.98 -6.42
CA CYS A 166 15.94 12.84 -7.69
C CYS A 166 16.01 11.40 -8.23
N ARG A 167 15.03 10.56 -7.89
CA ARG A 167 14.96 9.20 -8.45
C ARG A 167 14.69 9.25 -9.95
N ALA A 168 15.30 8.30 -10.66
CA ALA A 168 15.06 8.13 -12.08
C ALA A 168 14.72 6.67 -12.42
N GLN A 169 13.87 6.49 -13.40
CA GLN A 169 13.49 5.17 -13.91
C GLN A 169 13.47 5.14 -15.43
N ARG A 170 13.68 3.96 -15.98
CA ARG A 170 13.48 3.68 -17.40
C ARG A 170 12.77 2.34 -17.57
N VAL A 171 11.98 2.21 -18.63
CA VAL A 171 11.32 0.95 -18.98
C VAL A 171 12.29 0.08 -19.77
N VAL A 172 12.31 -1.22 -19.46
CA VAL A 172 13.12 -2.22 -20.14
C VAL A 172 12.24 -3.36 -20.63
N ILE A 173 12.22 -3.59 -21.95
CA ILE A 173 11.44 -4.67 -22.60
C ILE A 173 12.34 -5.36 -23.61
N ASN A 174 12.56 -6.65 -23.44
CA ASN A 174 13.35 -7.49 -24.37
C ASN A 174 14.72 -6.89 -24.73
N GLY A 175 15.40 -6.29 -23.75
CA GLY A 175 16.72 -5.66 -23.96
C GLY A 175 16.67 -4.23 -24.48
N SER A 176 15.53 -3.75 -24.97
CA SER A 176 15.34 -2.35 -25.36
C SER A 176 15.03 -1.49 -24.15
N MET A 177 15.56 -0.27 -24.11
CA MET A 177 15.46 0.66 -22.97
C MET A 177 14.88 1.99 -23.42
N SER A 178 13.95 2.54 -22.62
CA SER A 178 13.51 3.92 -22.79
C SER A 178 14.56 4.92 -22.29
N SER A 179 14.36 6.20 -22.55
CA SER A 179 15.08 7.27 -21.86
C SER A 179 14.78 7.27 -20.36
N TRP A 180 15.72 7.80 -19.56
CA TRP A 180 15.51 8.02 -18.14
C TRP A 180 14.46 9.09 -17.90
N GLN A 181 13.55 8.83 -16.95
CA GLN A 181 12.51 9.76 -16.50
C GLN A 181 12.63 9.96 -15.00
N LEU A 182 12.51 11.23 -14.57
CA LEU A 182 12.48 11.56 -13.15
C LEU A 182 11.17 11.09 -12.50
N VAL A 183 11.25 10.65 -11.26
CA VAL A 183 10.12 10.21 -10.44
C VAL A 183 9.87 11.27 -9.38
N SER A 184 8.72 11.94 -9.46
CA SER A 184 8.33 13.04 -8.56
C SER A 184 7.42 12.62 -7.40
N SER A 185 6.89 11.40 -7.44
CA SER A 185 6.00 10.84 -6.42
C SER A 185 6.08 9.32 -6.39
N GLY A 186 5.53 8.73 -5.35
CA GLY A 186 5.45 7.29 -5.20
C GLY A 186 6.63 6.65 -4.50
N VAL A 187 6.44 5.38 -4.16
CA VAL A 187 7.49 4.49 -3.62
C VAL A 187 7.72 3.35 -4.61
N PRO A 188 8.97 2.97 -4.90
CA PRO A 188 9.26 2.00 -5.97
C PRO A 188 8.64 0.62 -5.69
N GLN A 189 7.79 0.15 -6.59
CA GLN A 189 7.23 -1.21 -6.55
C GLN A 189 8.35 -2.23 -6.85
N GLY A 190 8.80 -2.97 -5.83
CA GLY A 190 9.94 -3.90 -5.93
C GLY A 190 11.17 -3.48 -5.12
N SER A 191 11.12 -2.33 -4.45
CA SER A 191 12.05 -1.96 -3.38
C SER A 191 11.72 -2.68 -2.08
N VAL A 192 12.65 -2.68 -1.14
CA VAL A 192 12.48 -3.30 0.18
C VAL A 192 11.74 -2.36 1.15
N LEU A 193 12.00 -1.05 1.05
CA LEU A 193 11.36 -0.04 1.90
C LEU A 193 9.98 0.39 1.42
N GLY A 194 9.70 0.36 0.12
CA GLY A 194 8.44 0.84 -0.46
C GLY A 194 7.19 0.38 0.29
N PRO A 195 7.01 -0.93 0.54
CA PRO A 195 5.84 -1.43 1.26
C PRO A 195 5.69 -0.91 2.69
N VAL A 196 6.80 -0.75 3.41
CA VAL A 196 6.80 -0.23 4.79
C VAL A 196 6.46 1.26 4.80
N LEU A 197 7.07 2.03 3.90
CA LEU A 197 6.79 3.46 3.75
C LEU A 197 5.34 3.71 3.34
N PHE A 198 4.78 2.86 2.47
CA PHE A 198 3.37 2.92 2.11
C PHE A 198 2.46 2.64 3.33
N ASN A 199 2.77 1.61 4.13
CA ASN A 199 2.01 1.33 5.36
C ASN A 199 2.05 2.50 6.36
N ILE A 200 3.20 3.17 6.50
CA ILE A 200 3.32 4.39 7.32
C ILE A 200 2.45 5.51 6.74
N PHE A 201 2.46 5.67 5.42
CA PHE A 201 1.72 6.72 4.73
C PHE A 201 0.21 6.57 4.91
N ILE A 202 -0.33 5.34 4.75
CA ILE A 202 -1.78 5.08 4.83
C ILE A 202 -2.28 4.81 6.25
N ASN A 203 -1.39 4.82 7.25
CA ASN A 203 -1.71 4.39 8.60
C ASN A 203 -2.83 5.19 9.26
N ASP A 204 -2.89 6.49 9.01
CA ASP A 204 -3.88 7.42 9.57
C ASP A 204 -5.17 7.54 8.74
N LEU A 205 -5.37 6.69 7.72
CA LEU A 205 -6.59 6.65 6.90
C LEU A 205 -7.86 6.44 7.74
N GLU A 206 -7.76 5.64 8.79
CA GLU A 206 -8.91 5.29 9.64
C GLU A 206 -9.11 6.24 10.83
N ASP A 207 -8.41 7.38 10.87
CA ASP A 207 -8.58 8.35 11.95
C ASP A 207 -10.01 8.92 11.95
N GLY A 208 -10.75 8.61 13.02
CA GLY A 208 -12.13 9.04 13.19
C GLY A 208 -13.17 8.24 12.41
N VAL A 209 -12.81 7.10 11.80
CA VAL A 209 -13.76 6.16 11.19
C VAL A 209 -14.43 5.35 12.30
N ASP A 210 -15.77 5.26 12.25
CA ASP A 210 -16.60 4.59 13.26
C ASP A 210 -16.99 3.16 12.84
N CYS A 211 -17.01 2.86 11.55
CA CYS A 211 -17.32 1.54 10.99
C CYS A 211 -16.10 0.60 11.04
N THR A 212 -16.33 -0.69 10.89
CA THR A 212 -15.24 -1.67 10.79
C THR A 212 -14.44 -1.44 9.52
N LEU A 213 -13.18 -1.02 9.65
CA LEU A 213 -12.27 -0.80 8.53
C LEU A 213 -11.14 -1.83 8.55
N SER A 214 -10.87 -2.43 7.40
CA SER A 214 -9.78 -3.37 7.21
C SER A 214 -8.95 -3.01 5.98
N LYS A 215 -7.62 -3.16 6.09
CA LYS A 215 -6.67 -2.82 5.02
C LYS A 215 -5.75 -3.99 4.71
N PHE A 216 -5.47 -4.18 3.43
CA PHE A 216 -4.37 -5.02 2.97
C PHE A 216 -3.55 -4.23 1.95
N ALA A 217 -2.52 -3.56 2.42
CA ALA A 217 -1.82 -2.50 1.69
C ALA A 217 -2.79 -1.37 1.29
N ASP A 218 -3.07 -1.21 0.01
CA ASP A 218 -4.01 -0.24 -0.58
C ASP A 218 -5.45 -0.76 -0.67
N ASP A 219 -5.67 -2.07 -0.71
CA ASP A 219 -7.02 -2.64 -0.66
C ASP A 219 -7.68 -2.32 0.69
N THR A 220 -8.77 -1.57 0.66
CA THR A 220 -9.47 -1.09 1.85
C THR A 220 -10.92 -1.55 1.83
N LYS A 221 -11.40 -2.07 2.96
CA LYS A 221 -12.79 -2.47 3.16
C LYS A 221 -13.40 -1.73 4.33
N LEU A 222 -14.64 -1.29 4.15
CA LEU A 222 -15.44 -0.63 5.19
C LEU A 222 -16.75 -1.41 5.38
N GLY A 223 -17.02 -1.91 6.57
CA GLY A 223 -18.23 -2.67 6.90
C GLY A 223 -19.07 -2.00 7.98
N GLY A 224 -20.40 -2.02 7.83
CA GLY A 224 -21.27 -1.45 8.84
C GLY A 224 -22.71 -1.97 8.79
N VAL A 225 -23.37 -1.99 9.95
CA VAL A 225 -24.80 -2.35 10.07
C VAL A 225 -25.68 -1.22 9.54
N VAL A 226 -26.66 -1.55 8.67
CA VAL A 226 -27.44 -0.58 7.89
C VAL A 226 -28.95 -0.69 8.06
N GLY A 227 -29.42 -1.50 9.01
CA GLY A 227 -30.86 -1.66 9.31
C GLY A 227 -31.56 -0.39 9.76
N THR A 228 -30.82 0.64 10.18
CA THR A 228 -31.32 1.93 10.63
C THR A 228 -30.81 3.07 9.76
N LEU A 229 -31.52 4.22 9.78
CA LEU A 229 -31.04 5.44 9.11
C LEU A 229 -29.67 5.86 9.65
N GLU A 230 -29.48 5.81 10.97
CA GLU A 230 -28.21 6.17 11.61
C GLU A 230 -27.04 5.28 11.15
N GLY A 231 -27.26 3.97 10.97
CA GLY A 231 -26.23 3.05 10.47
C GLY A 231 -25.77 3.42 9.06
N ARG A 232 -26.72 3.75 8.16
CA ARG A 232 -26.43 4.22 6.79
C ARG A 232 -25.70 5.55 6.78
N ASP A 233 -26.15 6.51 7.60
CA ASP A 233 -25.51 7.81 7.73
C ASP A 233 -24.08 7.69 8.32
N ARG A 234 -23.83 6.70 9.17
CA ARG A 234 -22.49 6.41 9.70
C ARG A 234 -21.54 6.00 8.57
N ILE A 235 -21.94 5.04 7.73
CA ILE A 235 -21.14 4.64 6.56
C ILE A 235 -20.88 5.84 5.64
N GLN A 236 -21.90 6.66 5.36
CA GLN A 236 -21.70 7.83 4.49
C GLN A 236 -20.75 8.85 5.11
N ARG A 237 -20.86 9.14 6.42
CA ARG A 237 -19.90 10.00 7.11
C ARG A 237 -18.47 9.48 7.07
N ASP A 238 -18.31 8.17 7.20
CA ASP A 238 -16.98 7.56 7.14
C ASP A 238 -16.40 7.59 5.73
N LEU A 239 -17.21 7.39 4.68
CA LEU A 239 -16.81 7.61 3.29
C LEU A 239 -16.37 9.06 3.04
N ASP A 240 -17.10 10.03 3.58
CA ASP A 240 -16.74 11.45 3.46
C ASP A 240 -15.38 11.74 4.15
N LYS A 241 -15.12 11.13 5.33
CA LYS A 241 -13.81 11.22 6.01
C LYS A 241 -12.67 10.59 5.19
N LEU A 242 -12.92 9.42 4.57
CA LEU A 242 -11.95 8.74 3.72
C LEU A 242 -11.61 9.56 2.47
N GLU A 243 -12.63 10.14 1.81
CA GLU A 243 -12.44 11.02 0.65
C GLU A 243 -11.66 12.30 1.02
N ASP A 244 -11.94 12.90 2.19
CA ASP A 244 -11.22 14.06 2.68
C ASP A 244 -9.77 13.71 3.08
N TRP A 245 -9.54 12.52 3.63
CA TRP A 245 -8.19 12.02 3.85
C TRP A 245 -7.43 11.88 2.53
N ALA A 246 -8.07 11.28 1.52
CA ALA A 246 -7.47 11.10 0.20
C ALA A 246 -7.08 12.44 -0.42
N LYS A 247 -7.95 13.45 -0.40
CA LYS A 247 -7.66 14.81 -0.88
C LYS A 247 -6.47 15.43 -0.14
N ARG A 248 -6.45 15.38 1.19
CA ARG A 248 -5.36 15.94 2.02
C ARG A 248 -4.03 15.24 1.79
N ASN A 249 -4.05 13.95 1.45
CA ASN A 249 -2.86 13.15 1.20
C ASN A 249 -2.49 13.05 -0.30
N LEU A 250 -3.18 13.81 -1.17
CA LEU A 250 -2.97 13.80 -2.63
C LEU A 250 -3.18 12.42 -3.27
N MET A 251 -4.01 11.60 -2.63
CA MET A 251 -4.45 10.29 -3.14
C MET A 251 -5.79 10.39 -3.86
N ARG A 252 -6.11 9.40 -4.67
CA ARG A 252 -7.41 9.31 -5.36
C ARG A 252 -7.95 7.90 -5.30
N PHE A 253 -9.21 7.75 -4.95
CA PHE A 253 -9.92 6.48 -5.12
C PHE A 253 -10.19 6.21 -6.59
N ASN A 254 -10.10 4.94 -6.98
CA ASN A 254 -10.55 4.46 -8.28
C ASN A 254 -12.04 4.11 -8.18
N LYS A 255 -12.88 5.10 -8.40
CA LYS A 255 -14.33 5.00 -8.18
C LYS A 255 -15.00 3.95 -9.07
N ASP A 256 -14.44 3.71 -10.27
CA ASP A 256 -14.92 2.66 -11.18
C ASP A 256 -14.73 1.25 -10.62
N LYS A 257 -13.81 1.08 -9.68
CA LYS A 257 -13.56 -0.21 -9.00
C LYS A 257 -14.14 -0.27 -7.60
N CYS A 258 -14.56 0.86 -7.03
CA CYS A 258 -15.23 0.84 -5.73
C CYS A 258 -16.64 0.26 -5.86
N ARG A 259 -16.99 -0.68 -4.97
CA ARG A 259 -18.28 -1.40 -5.01
C ARG A 259 -18.87 -1.55 -3.62
N VAL A 260 -20.20 -1.71 -3.61
CA VAL A 260 -20.97 -2.01 -2.39
C VAL A 260 -21.56 -3.40 -2.51
N LEU A 261 -21.29 -4.26 -1.54
CA LEU A 261 -21.91 -5.56 -1.38
C LEU A 261 -22.92 -5.49 -0.22
N HIS A 262 -24.18 -5.80 -0.50
CA HIS A 262 -25.27 -5.74 0.46
C HIS A 262 -25.54 -7.12 1.04
N LEU A 263 -25.39 -7.27 2.36
CA LEU A 263 -25.47 -8.53 3.08
C LEU A 263 -26.66 -8.58 4.03
N GLY A 264 -27.15 -9.78 4.29
CA GLY A 264 -28.22 -10.03 5.26
C GLY A 264 -29.63 -9.84 4.70
N ARG A 265 -30.60 -10.46 5.38
CA ARG A 265 -32.02 -10.40 4.99
C ARG A 265 -32.60 -9.01 5.19
N LYS A 266 -33.46 -8.57 4.25
CA LYS A 266 -34.10 -7.25 4.28
C LYS A 266 -33.12 -6.09 4.26
N ASN A 267 -31.95 -6.24 3.63
CA ASN A 267 -31.04 -5.14 3.42
C ASN A 267 -31.76 -4.04 2.57
N PRO A 268 -31.72 -2.77 3.01
CA PRO A 268 -32.40 -1.68 2.28
C PRO A 268 -31.72 -1.30 0.95
N MET A 269 -30.59 -1.92 0.59
CA MET A 269 -29.83 -1.69 -0.65
C MET A 269 -29.50 -0.19 -0.86
N HIS A 270 -29.03 0.47 0.21
CA HIS A 270 -28.79 1.91 0.20
C HIS A 270 -27.64 2.26 -0.75
N SER A 271 -27.79 3.38 -1.48
CA SER A 271 -26.74 3.91 -2.35
C SER A 271 -25.84 4.88 -1.57
N TYR A 272 -24.52 4.75 -1.73
CA TYR A 272 -23.53 5.60 -1.09
C TYR A 272 -22.75 6.42 -2.11
N ARG A 273 -22.25 7.58 -1.67
CA ARG A 273 -21.40 8.44 -2.49
C ARG A 273 -19.96 8.43 -1.97
N LEU A 274 -19.02 8.47 -2.90
CA LEU A 274 -17.63 8.75 -2.61
C LEU A 274 -17.24 10.06 -3.31
N GLY A 275 -17.20 11.14 -2.55
CA GLY A 275 -17.17 12.49 -3.08
C GLY A 275 -18.46 12.83 -3.83
N THR A 276 -18.37 13.10 -5.14
CA THR A 276 -19.53 13.45 -6.00
C THR A 276 -20.15 12.25 -6.72
N GLU A 277 -19.52 11.08 -6.71
CA GLU A 277 -19.93 9.93 -7.50
C GLU A 277 -20.62 8.87 -6.65
N TRP A 278 -21.68 8.26 -7.21
CA TRP A 278 -22.38 7.15 -6.60
C TRP A 278 -21.60 5.85 -6.79
N LEU A 279 -21.46 5.07 -5.72
CA LEU A 279 -20.85 3.76 -5.78
C LEU A 279 -21.83 2.73 -6.37
N GLY A 280 -21.33 1.88 -7.24
CA GLY A 280 -22.11 0.78 -7.81
C GLY A 280 -22.30 -0.37 -6.81
N SER A 281 -23.52 -0.91 -6.75
CA SER A 281 -23.82 -2.16 -6.03
C SER A 281 -23.34 -3.37 -6.84
N SER A 282 -22.92 -4.41 -6.14
CA SER A 282 -22.52 -5.69 -6.71
C SER A 282 -23.16 -6.82 -5.91
N SER A 283 -23.48 -7.93 -6.57
CA SER A 283 -23.94 -9.16 -5.92
C SER A 283 -22.80 -10.11 -5.55
N VAL A 284 -21.58 -9.85 -6.09
CA VAL A 284 -20.39 -10.67 -5.88
C VAL A 284 -19.15 -9.83 -6.05
N GLU A 285 -18.20 -9.95 -5.13
CA GLU A 285 -16.90 -9.27 -5.19
C GLU A 285 -15.74 -10.25 -4.93
N LYS A 286 -14.58 -9.90 -5.47
CA LYS A 286 -13.34 -10.65 -5.23
C LYS A 286 -12.47 -9.94 -4.21
N ASP A 287 -12.38 -10.52 -3.01
CA ASP A 287 -11.62 -9.99 -1.89
C ASP A 287 -10.34 -10.81 -1.65
N LEU A 288 -9.18 -10.22 -1.90
CA LEU A 288 -7.86 -10.84 -1.72
C LEU A 288 -7.74 -12.24 -2.32
N GLY A 289 -8.42 -12.46 -3.45
CA GLY A 289 -8.39 -13.74 -4.16
C GLY A 289 -9.58 -14.65 -3.91
N VAL A 290 -10.37 -14.42 -2.86
CA VAL A 290 -11.59 -15.16 -2.52
C VAL A 290 -12.81 -14.43 -3.09
N THR A 291 -13.72 -15.17 -3.69
CA THR A 291 -15.01 -14.64 -4.15
C THR A 291 -15.98 -14.64 -2.98
N VAL A 292 -16.66 -13.51 -2.75
CA VAL A 292 -17.67 -13.34 -1.70
C VAL A 292 -18.95 -12.83 -2.35
N ASP A 293 -20.06 -13.50 -2.13
CA ASP A 293 -21.35 -13.08 -2.65
C ASP A 293 -22.28 -12.51 -1.56
N GLU A 294 -23.46 -12.02 -1.97
CA GLU A 294 -24.49 -11.47 -1.08
C GLU A 294 -25.04 -12.46 -0.04
N LYS A 295 -24.77 -13.76 -0.21
CA LYS A 295 -25.17 -14.85 0.71
C LYS A 295 -24.05 -15.25 1.65
N LEU A 296 -22.87 -14.60 1.53
CA LEU A 296 -21.62 -14.96 2.22
C LEU A 296 -21.11 -16.37 1.84
N ASP A 297 -21.40 -16.83 0.62
CA ASP A 297 -20.69 -17.96 0.05
C ASP A 297 -19.29 -17.51 -0.37
N MET A 298 -18.27 -18.17 0.19
CA MET A 298 -16.87 -17.81 -0.01
C MET A 298 -16.15 -18.95 -0.74
N SER A 299 -15.79 -18.73 -1.99
CA SER A 299 -15.11 -19.70 -2.85
C SER A 299 -13.87 -19.13 -3.56
#